data_bec4cc18426113ad26a2ec971c5c8b53
#
_entry.id   bec4cc18426113ad26a2ec971c5c8b53
#
_cell.length_a   1.000
_cell.length_b   1.000
_cell.length_c   1.000
_cell.angle_alpha   90.00
_cell.angle_beta   90.00
_cell.angle_gamma   90.00
#
_symmetry.space_group_name_H-M   'P 1'
#
loop_
_entity.id
_entity.type
_entity.pdbx_description
1 polymer ?
#
loop_
_entity_poly.entity_id
_entity_poly.type
_entity_poly.pdbx_seq_one_letter_code
_entity_poly.pdbx_strand_id
1 'polypeptide(L)'
;MGTSELDKPMKVRFYSGTGDLPHPTGTLISVRCPMAKFRTVKPDRKAAPSDFHNLVRYIIEELRYVYAGILANTPITMEVWEISGGEETQHTLTPLLPVWEEGSVKDYGDIPCNLGGGPLTIRCKYGNILKNPSNAIYYKCNMESSGVELRINGRAIEHGMFDRVWGEAIHPSQNRFLVQVDLISDDPAALPATKNTKTSFCEADPRLKNLLSWIASYVPAPAKDVDSMELRYVKELTAKRENDPTALRVSREEPVFQKIGLKAKVDLFVGYIDRVTIYEAKAGKTKALDLYQLRMYVDGCALDNKPVDEAVLIAKHHSAEVKELRDILNTLTAPDGRPYNFRLATWDEEGIVIRQSA
;
A
#
# COMPACT_ATOMS: atom_id res chain seq x y z
N MET A 1 -25.51 -31.31 -22.97
CA MET A 1 -25.05 -30.03 -22.42
C MET A 1 -23.92 -30.36 -21.48
N GLY A 2 -22.69 -30.06 -21.85
CA GLY A 2 -21.51 -30.38 -21.05
C GLY A 2 -21.52 -29.60 -19.76
N THR A 3 -21.31 -30.29 -18.64
CA THR A 3 -21.00 -29.66 -17.35
C THR A 3 -19.79 -28.77 -17.54
N SER A 4 -19.93 -27.47 -17.25
CA SER A 4 -18.83 -26.53 -17.37
C SER A 4 -17.70 -26.97 -16.43
N GLU A 5 -16.45 -26.70 -16.82
CA GLU A 5 -15.24 -27.06 -16.05
C GLU A 5 -15.25 -26.59 -14.59
N LEU A 6 -16.14 -25.68 -14.24
CA LEU A 6 -16.25 -25.04 -12.92
C LEU A 6 -17.20 -25.74 -11.93
N ASP A 7 -17.86 -26.82 -12.32
CA ASP A 7 -18.69 -27.62 -11.41
C ASP A 7 -17.87 -28.65 -10.61
N LYS A 8 -16.55 -28.48 -10.53
CA LYS A 8 -15.66 -29.44 -9.90
C LYS A 8 -15.45 -29.14 -8.42
N PRO A 9 -15.40 -30.16 -7.55
CA PRO A 9 -15.21 -29.95 -6.13
C PRO A 9 -13.78 -29.55 -5.81
N MET A 10 -13.62 -28.50 -5.00
CA MET A 10 -12.38 -28.23 -4.28
C MET A 10 -12.45 -28.93 -2.92
N LYS A 11 -11.42 -29.71 -2.57
CA LYS A 11 -11.30 -30.37 -1.29
C LYS A 11 -10.27 -29.65 -0.43
N VAL A 12 -10.62 -29.26 0.78
CA VAL A 12 -9.69 -28.79 1.80
C VAL A 12 -9.63 -29.85 2.88
N ARG A 13 -8.45 -30.41 3.13
CA ARG A 13 -8.23 -31.42 4.15
C ARG A 13 -7.40 -30.84 5.28
N PHE A 14 -7.87 -31.03 6.51
CA PHE A 14 -7.13 -30.70 7.72
C PHE A 14 -6.73 -32.01 8.39
N TYR A 15 -5.44 -32.15 8.67
CA TYR A 15 -4.92 -33.30 9.42
C TYR A 15 -4.35 -32.80 10.74
N SER A 16 -4.70 -33.46 11.83
CA SER A 16 -4.01 -33.31 13.11
C SER A 16 -3.31 -34.61 13.43
N GLY A 17 -2.01 -34.59 13.67
CA GLY A 17 -1.31 -35.80 14.06
C GLY A 17 0.20 -35.60 14.22
N THR A 18 0.73 -36.21 15.24
CA THR A 18 2.16 -36.47 15.41
C THR A 18 2.43 -37.85 14.81
N GLY A 19 2.99 -37.92 13.61
CA GLY A 19 3.50 -39.14 12.94
C GLY A 19 2.70 -40.44 13.10
N ASP A 20 2.68 -41.28 12.11
CA ASP A 20 2.30 -42.70 12.13
C ASP A 20 0.89 -43.11 12.63
N LEU A 21 -0.13 -42.28 12.44
CA LEU A 21 -1.50 -42.73 12.66
C LEU A 21 -2.01 -43.51 11.41
N PRO A 22 -2.52 -44.73 11.57
CA PRO A 22 -3.00 -45.54 10.45
C PRO A 22 -4.30 -45.02 9.82
N HIS A 23 -4.92 -44.03 10.43
CA HIS A 23 -6.07 -43.33 9.88
C HIS A 23 -5.94 -41.81 10.15
N PRO A 24 -5.96 -40.97 9.11
CA PRO A 24 -5.94 -39.51 9.31
C PRO A 24 -7.22 -39.08 10.02
N THR A 25 -7.09 -38.59 11.25
CA THR A 25 -8.16 -37.85 11.92
C THR A 25 -8.14 -36.42 11.39
N GLY A 26 -9.24 -35.90 10.89
CA GLY A 26 -9.27 -34.58 10.34
C GLY A 26 -10.63 -34.18 9.79
N THR A 27 -10.70 -33.00 9.22
CA THR A 27 -11.90 -32.48 8.58
C THR A 27 -11.69 -32.34 7.09
N LEU A 28 -12.59 -32.88 6.28
CA LEU A 28 -12.66 -32.69 4.85
C LEU A 28 -13.80 -31.74 4.51
N ILE A 29 -13.49 -30.62 3.87
CA ILE A 29 -14.48 -29.68 3.35
C ILE A 29 -14.43 -29.76 1.82
N SER A 30 -15.55 -30.10 1.19
CA SER A 30 -15.68 -30.10 -0.27
C SER A 30 -16.56 -28.93 -0.69
N VAL A 31 -16.02 -28.06 -1.55
CA VAL A 31 -16.74 -26.88 -2.05
C VAL A 31 -16.85 -27.00 -3.57
N ARG A 32 -18.09 -26.94 -4.07
CA ARG A 32 -18.35 -26.74 -5.50
C ARG A 32 -18.56 -25.28 -5.77
N CYS A 33 -17.76 -24.72 -6.67
CA CYS A 33 -17.87 -23.29 -7.03
C CYS A 33 -18.55 -23.15 -8.40
N PRO A 34 -19.85 -22.87 -8.47
CA PRO A 34 -20.52 -22.63 -9.74
C PRO A 34 -20.01 -21.33 -10.38
N MET A 35 -19.96 -21.28 -11.72
CA MET A 35 -19.45 -20.18 -12.52
C MET A 35 -20.02 -18.81 -12.10
N ALA A 36 -21.30 -18.73 -11.77
CA ALA A 36 -21.94 -17.49 -11.36
C ALA A 36 -21.33 -16.93 -10.06
N LYS A 37 -21.05 -17.80 -9.05
CA LYS A 37 -20.39 -17.40 -7.79
C LYS A 37 -18.90 -17.13 -7.98
N PHE A 38 -18.24 -17.92 -8.81
CA PHE A 38 -16.83 -17.70 -9.16
C PHE A 38 -16.58 -16.27 -9.65
N ARG A 39 -17.42 -15.76 -10.56
CA ARG A 39 -17.33 -14.40 -11.10
C ARG A 39 -17.59 -13.29 -10.06
N THR A 40 -18.13 -13.62 -8.89
CA THR A 40 -18.37 -12.66 -7.81
C THR A 40 -17.22 -12.58 -6.79
N VAL A 41 -16.32 -13.55 -6.80
CA VAL A 41 -15.14 -13.53 -5.90
C VAL A 41 -14.19 -12.43 -6.37
N LYS A 42 -14.01 -11.42 -5.54
CA LYS A 42 -13.16 -10.27 -5.84
C LYS A 42 -12.12 -10.12 -4.74
N PRO A 43 -10.90 -10.62 -4.95
CA PRO A 43 -9.80 -10.25 -4.08
C PRO A 43 -9.42 -8.79 -4.35
N ASP A 44 -9.09 -8.03 -3.33
CA ASP A 44 -8.61 -6.64 -3.41
C ASP A 44 -9.50 -5.67 -4.18
N ARG A 45 -10.82 -5.82 -4.19
CA ARG A 45 -11.74 -4.95 -4.95
C ARG A 45 -11.45 -4.88 -6.46
N LYS A 46 -10.58 -5.73 -6.96
CA LYS A 46 -10.25 -5.85 -8.40
C LYS A 46 -11.25 -6.72 -9.14
N ALA A 47 -11.00 -6.93 -10.44
CA ALA A 47 -11.77 -7.86 -11.22
C ALA A 47 -11.76 -9.27 -10.60
N ALA A 48 -12.86 -9.99 -10.74
CA ALA A 48 -12.90 -11.40 -10.34
C ALA A 48 -11.78 -12.19 -11.05
N PRO A 49 -11.30 -13.31 -10.46
CA PRO A 49 -10.33 -14.16 -11.12
C PRO A 49 -10.78 -14.56 -12.51
N SER A 50 -9.87 -14.55 -13.47
CA SER A 50 -10.19 -14.88 -14.87
C SER A 50 -10.47 -16.36 -15.09
N ASP A 51 -9.93 -17.21 -14.22
CA ASP A 51 -10.00 -18.66 -14.31
C ASP A 51 -10.02 -19.32 -12.92
N PHE A 52 -10.29 -20.61 -12.92
CA PHE A 52 -10.39 -21.42 -11.69
C PHE A 52 -9.07 -21.51 -10.93
N HIS A 53 -7.94 -21.61 -11.63
CA HIS A 53 -6.62 -21.71 -11.02
C HIS A 53 -6.29 -20.43 -10.22
N ASN A 54 -6.60 -19.26 -10.75
CA ASN A 54 -6.45 -17.99 -10.02
C ASN A 54 -7.34 -17.93 -8.77
N LEU A 55 -8.57 -18.45 -8.83
CA LEU A 55 -9.41 -18.55 -7.64
C LEU A 55 -8.77 -19.42 -6.56
N VAL A 56 -8.27 -20.60 -6.95
CA VAL A 56 -7.60 -21.53 -6.03
C VAL A 56 -6.38 -20.86 -5.40
N ARG A 57 -5.58 -20.14 -6.18
CA ARG A 57 -4.44 -19.36 -5.69
C ARG A 57 -4.84 -18.35 -4.62
N TYR A 58 -5.93 -17.62 -4.81
CA TYR A 58 -6.43 -16.67 -3.81
C TYR A 58 -6.92 -17.38 -2.54
N ILE A 59 -7.62 -18.49 -2.67
CA ILE A 59 -8.06 -19.29 -1.52
C ILE A 59 -6.86 -19.83 -0.73
N ILE A 60 -5.85 -20.32 -1.43
CA ILE A 60 -4.60 -20.77 -0.80
C ILE A 60 -3.95 -19.63 -0.01
N GLU A 61 -3.82 -18.45 -0.61
CA GLU A 61 -3.22 -17.30 0.07
C GLU A 61 -4.05 -16.86 1.27
N GLU A 62 -5.37 -16.81 1.15
CA GLU A 62 -6.30 -16.52 2.24
C GLU A 62 -6.14 -17.50 3.42
N LEU A 63 -6.14 -18.79 3.15
CA LEU A 63 -5.98 -19.81 4.19
C LEU A 63 -4.60 -19.73 4.86
N ARG A 64 -3.53 -19.55 4.06
CA ARG A 64 -2.16 -19.37 4.57
C ARG A 64 -2.03 -18.15 5.47
N TYR A 65 -2.76 -17.06 5.17
CA TYR A 65 -2.78 -15.84 5.95
C TYR A 65 -3.63 -15.97 7.22
N VAL A 66 -4.90 -16.42 7.06
CA VAL A 66 -5.84 -16.52 8.19
C VAL A 66 -5.32 -17.47 9.26
N TYR A 67 -4.75 -18.61 8.86
CA TYR A 67 -4.25 -19.63 9.78
C TYR A 67 -2.73 -19.59 9.99
N ALA A 68 -2.07 -18.49 9.61
CA ALA A 68 -0.61 -18.40 9.65
C ALA A 68 -0.01 -18.71 11.02
N GLY A 69 -0.58 -18.16 12.11
CA GLY A 69 -0.10 -18.42 13.45
C GLY A 69 -0.32 -19.86 13.91
N ILE A 70 -1.44 -20.47 13.52
CA ILE A 70 -1.74 -21.88 13.80
C ILE A 70 -0.79 -22.79 13.03
N LEU A 71 -0.63 -22.54 11.72
CA LEU A 71 0.30 -23.32 10.87
C LEU A 71 1.76 -23.20 11.30
N ALA A 72 2.15 -22.08 11.91
CA ALA A 72 3.52 -21.86 12.38
C ALA A 72 3.82 -22.53 13.73
N ASN A 73 2.81 -22.65 14.60
CA ASN A 73 3.03 -23.01 16.01
C ASN A 73 2.34 -24.31 16.44
N THR A 74 1.59 -24.95 15.56
CA THR A 74 0.84 -26.18 15.88
C THR A 74 1.21 -27.26 14.87
N PRO A 75 1.37 -28.52 15.27
CA PRO A 75 1.69 -29.63 14.38
C PRO A 75 0.47 -30.09 13.58
N ILE A 76 -0.11 -29.18 12.79
CA ILE A 76 -1.21 -29.48 11.86
C ILE A 76 -0.73 -29.32 10.43
N THR A 77 -1.20 -30.19 9.54
CA THR A 77 -1.06 -30.02 8.10
C THR A 77 -2.38 -29.57 7.50
N MET A 78 -2.34 -28.54 6.69
CA MET A 78 -3.48 -28.08 5.91
C MET A 78 -3.16 -28.21 4.43
N GLU A 79 -4.08 -28.80 3.69
CA GLU A 79 -3.93 -29.03 2.25
C GLU A 79 -5.13 -28.50 1.49
N VAL A 80 -4.88 -27.96 0.31
CA VAL A 80 -5.90 -27.61 -0.67
C VAL A 80 -5.71 -28.51 -1.89
N TRP A 81 -6.77 -29.18 -2.29
CA TRP A 81 -6.77 -30.03 -3.47
C TRP A 81 -7.56 -29.33 -4.58
N GLU A 82 -6.87 -28.95 -5.62
CA GLU A 82 -7.46 -28.44 -6.86
C GLU A 82 -7.83 -29.60 -7.75
N ILE A 83 -9.13 -29.72 -8.08
CA ILE A 83 -9.63 -30.81 -8.94
C ILE A 83 -10.21 -30.17 -10.19
N SER A 84 -9.52 -30.33 -11.32
CA SER A 84 -9.91 -29.77 -12.60
C SER A 84 -9.63 -30.74 -13.74
N GLY A 85 -10.58 -30.96 -14.66
CA GLY A 85 -10.39 -31.84 -15.82
C GLY A 85 -10.18 -33.32 -15.50
N GLY A 86 -10.42 -33.77 -14.24
CA GLY A 86 -10.09 -35.14 -13.77
C GLY A 86 -8.68 -35.21 -13.18
N GLU A 87 -7.91 -34.13 -13.23
CA GLU A 87 -6.61 -34.02 -12.58
C GLU A 87 -6.76 -33.49 -11.17
N GLU A 88 -5.95 -33.98 -10.24
CA GLU A 88 -5.88 -33.50 -8.86
C GLU A 88 -4.49 -32.91 -8.61
N THR A 89 -4.45 -31.67 -8.14
CA THR A 89 -3.20 -31.02 -7.70
C THR A 89 -3.29 -30.72 -6.21
N GLN A 90 -2.32 -31.23 -5.46
CA GLN A 90 -2.21 -31.03 -4.01
C GLN A 90 -1.33 -29.82 -3.71
N HIS A 91 -1.81 -28.94 -2.85
CA HIS A 91 -1.09 -27.79 -2.32
C HIS A 91 -1.01 -27.91 -0.80
N THR A 92 0.15 -28.24 -0.26
CA THR A 92 0.38 -28.19 1.20
C THR A 92 0.62 -26.74 1.61
N LEU A 93 -0.15 -26.26 2.58
CA LEU A 93 -0.11 -24.86 3.00
C LEU A 93 1.02 -24.64 4.02
N THR A 94 1.84 -23.65 3.72
CA THR A 94 2.81 -23.08 4.66
C THR A 94 2.29 -21.73 5.17
N PRO A 95 2.62 -21.30 6.41
CA PRO A 95 2.15 -20.02 6.93
C PRO A 95 2.57 -18.84 6.04
N LEU A 96 1.65 -17.93 5.78
CA LEU A 96 1.97 -16.66 5.12
C LEU A 96 2.32 -15.64 6.19
N LEU A 97 3.59 -15.35 6.33
CA LEU A 97 4.13 -14.41 7.31
C LEU A 97 4.70 -13.17 6.61
N PRO A 98 4.67 -12.00 7.24
CA PRO A 98 5.33 -10.81 6.71
C PRO A 98 6.85 -11.00 6.73
N VAL A 99 7.51 -10.48 5.71
CA VAL A 99 8.97 -10.35 5.69
C VAL A 99 9.30 -8.99 6.31
N TRP A 100 9.83 -9.01 7.51
CA TRP A 100 10.17 -7.79 8.23
C TRP A 100 11.44 -7.14 7.69
N GLU A 101 11.47 -5.81 7.65
CA GLU A 101 12.68 -5.05 7.34
C GLU A 101 13.60 -5.06 8.55
N GLU A 102 14.85 -5.48 8.34
CA GLU A 102 15.86 -5.56 9.39
C GLU A 102 16.09 -4.19 10.06
N GLY A 103 16.22 -4.18 11.37
CA GLY A 103 16.42 -2.96 12.17
C GLY A 103 15.17 -2.10 12.38
N SER A 104 14.05 -2.35 11.66
CA SER A 104 12.82 -1.59 11.86
C SER A 104 11.87 -2.21 12.88
N VAL A 105 12.12 -3.44 13.28
CA VAL A 105 11.18 -4.27 14.04
C VAL A 105 11.33 -4.06 15.54
N LYS A 106 10.20 -3.89 16.22
CA LYS A 106 10.07 -3.99 17.66
C LYS A 106 9.12 -5.13 18.01
N ASP A 107 9.62 -6.07 18.80
CA ASP A 107 8.88 -7.22 19.29
C ASP A 107 8.76 -7.10 20.82
N TYR A 108 7.54 -7.01 21.32
CA TYR A 108 7.28 -6.90 22.76
C TYR A 108 7.15 -8.27 23.44
N GLY A 109 7.12 -9.36 22.66
CA GLY A 109 6.84 -10.69 23.19
C GLY A 109 5.44 -10.81 23.77
N ASP A 110 5.32 -11.60 24.83
CA ASP A 110 4.08 -11.93 25.49
C ASP A 110 3.82 -10.97 26.67
N ILE A 111 2.75 -10.17 26.59
CA ILE A 111 2.38 -9.17 27.59
C ILE A 111 1.09 -9.61 28.29
N PRO A 112 1.09 -9.90 29.58
CA PRO A 112 -0.15 -10.12 30.33
C PRO A 112 -1.05 -8.88 30.32
N CYS A 113 -2.32 -9.06 30.02
CA CYS A 113 -3.29 -7.97 29.87
C CYS A 113 -4.67 -8.37 30.35
N ASN A 114 -5.54 -7.38 30.60
CA ASN A 114 -6.98 -7.55 30.83
C ASN A 114 -7.73 -6.46 30.09
N LEU A 115 -8.52 -6.85 29.12
CA LEU A 115 -9.33 -5.92 28.31
C LEU A 115 -10.74 -5.68 28.92
N GLY A 116 -11.01 -6.18 30.14
CA GLY A 116 -12.29 -6.05 30.81
C GLY A 116 -13.16 -7.32 30.79
N GLY A 117 -12.64 -8.42 30.25
CA GLY A 117 -13.36 -9.71 30.21
C GLY A 117 -12.65 -10.84 30.94
N GLY A 118 -11.44 -10.61 31.44
CA GLY A 118 -10.61 -11.62 32.09
C GLY A 118 -9.14 -11.49 31.64
N PRO A 119 -8.25 -12.31 32.23
CA PRO A 119 -6.84 -12.31 31.88
C PRO A 119 -6.62 -12.91 30.49
N LEU A 120 -5.75 -12.28 29.71
CA LEU A 120 -5.26 -12.77 28.42
C LEU A 120 -3.81 -12.36 28.23
N THR A 121 -3.17 -12.91 27.22
CA THR A 121 -1.84 -12.50 26.78
C THR A 121 -1.96 -11.79 25.44
N ILE A 122 -1.32 -10.63 25.32
CA ILE A 122 -1.14 -9.93 24.05
C ILE A 122 0.28 -10.17 23.55
N ARG A 123 0.43 -10.72 22.35
CA ARG A 123 1.69 -10.76 21.63
C ARG A 123 1.67 -9.67 20.59
N CYS A 124 2.59 -8.71 20.69
CA CYS A 124 2.62 -7.54 19.81
C CYS A 124 3.98 -7.37 19.16
N LYS A 125 3.97 -7.25 17.83
CA LYS A 125 5.15 -6.99 17.02
C LYS A 125 4.83 -5.94 15.96
N TYR A 126 5.71 -4.95 15.76
CA TYR A 126 5.51 -3.94 14.74
C TYR A 126 6.80 -3.49 14.08
N GLY A 127 6.69 -2.89 12.89
CA GLY A 127 7.80 -2.37 12.11
C GLY A 127 7.44 -2.24 10.63
N ASN A 128 8.43 -2.05 9.79
CA ASN A 128 8.24 -2.04 8.35
C ASN A 128 8.38 -3.46 7.78
N ILE A 129 7.61 -3.74 6.74
CA ILE A 129 7.70 -4.99 5.99
C ILE A 129 8.24 -4.77 4.59
N LEU A 130 8.85 -5.80 4.04
CA LEU A 130 9.29 -5.85 2.66
C LEU A 130 8.17 -6.40 1.78
N LYS A 131 8.00 -5.78 0.61
CA LYS A 131 7.03 -6.24 -0.38
C LYS A 131 7.44 -7.61 -0.93
N ASN A 132 6.53 -8.59 -0.88
CA ASN A 132 6.70 -9.84 -1.60
C ASN A 132 5.88 -9.82 -2.90
N PRO A 133 6.53 -9.82 -4.08
CA PRO A 133 5.82 -9.79 -5.36
C PRO A 133 4.92 -11.01 -5.61
N SER A 134 5.21 -12.14 -4.96
CA SER A 134 4.45 -13.39 -5.11
C SER A 134 3.08 -13.34 -4.43
N ASN A 135 2.88 -12.42 -3.47
CA ASN A 135 1.61 -12.28 -2.77
C ASN A 135 0.58 -11.59 -3.65
N ALA A 136 -0.62 -12.11 -3.69
CA ALA A 136 -1.72 -11.55 -4.46
C ALA A 136 -2.59 -10.58 -3.62
N ILE A 137 -2.75 -10.84 -2.31
CA ILE A 137 -3.67 -10.15 -1.42
C ILE A 137 -2.92 -9.48 -0.27
N TYR A 138 -2.17 -10.25 0.52
CA TYR A 138 -1.61 -9.80 1.80
C TYR A 138 -0.15 -9.32 1.71
N TYR A 139 0.25 -8.46 2.61
CA TYR A 139 1.62 -7.92 2.76
C TYR A 139 2.17 -7.29 1.48
N LYS A 140 1.31 -6.55 0.76
CA LYS A 140 1.64 -5.91 -0.53
C LYS A 140 2.26 -4.53 -0.38
N CYS A 141 2.42 -4.04 0.84
CA CYS A 141 2.86 -2.68 1.12
C CYS A 141 1.97 -1.64 0.41
N ASN A 142 0.67 -1.78 0.56
CA ASN A 142 -0.35 -0.86 0.08
C ASN A 142 -1.30 -0.49 1.22
N MET A 143 -2.17 0.48 1.02
CA MET A 143 -3.10 0.96 2.05
C MET A 143 -4.04 -0.13 2.60
N GLU A 144 -4.37 -1.14 1.79
CA GLU A 144 -5.33 -2.20 2.16
C GLU A 144 -4.69 -3.29 3.02
N SER A 145 -3.40 -3.60 2.80
CA SER A 145 -2.69 -4.69 3.47
C SER A 145 -1.68 -4.23 4.53
N SER A 146 -1.70 -2.94 4.88
CA SER A 146 -0.80 -2.33 5.87
C SER A 146 -1.57 -1.84 7.09
N GLY A 147 -0.87 -1.43 8.13
CA GLY A 147 -1.47 -0.94 9.37
C GLY A 147 -1.59 -2.02 10.43
N VAL A 148 -2.75 -2.16 11.07
CA VAL A 148 -2.92 -3.08 12.20
C VAL A 148 -3.62 -4.35 11.76
N GLU A 149 -3.05 -5.49 12.17
CA GLU A 149 -3.56 -6.82 11.98
C GLU A 149 -3.83 -7.45 13.35
N LEU A 150 -5.06 -7.90 13.57
CA LEU A 150 -5.49 -8.52 14.81
C LEU A 150 -5.75 -10.01 14.62
N ARG A 151 -5.21 -10.80 15.54
CA ARG A 151 -5.33 -12.26 15.60
C ARG A 151 -5.96 -12.69 16.92
N ILE A 152 -6.58 -13.85 16.94
CA ILE A 152 -7.01 -14.58 18.14
C ILE A 152 -6.44 -15.98 18.05
N ASN A 153 -5.61 -16.36 19.02
CA ASN A 153 -4.98 -17.67 19.11
C ASN A 153 -4.32 -18.10 17.77
N GLY A 154 -3.58 -17.16 17.15
CA GLY A 154 -2.88 -17.37 15.88
C GLY A 154 -3.74 -17.26 14.62
N ARG A 155 -5.07 -17.12 14.73
CA ARG A 155 -5.97 -16.90 13.60
C ARG A 155 -6.16 -15.41 13.33
N ALA A 156 -5.89 -14.96 12.11
CA ALA A 156 -6.20 -13.59 11.70
C ALA A 156 -7.71 -13.36 11.64
N ILE A 157 -8.16 -12.26 12.25
CA ILE A 157 -9.57 -11.87 12.32
C ILE A 157 -9.82 -10.62 11.49
N GLU A 158 -8.97 -9.59 11.63
CA GLU A 158 -9.16 -8.32 10.95
C GLU A 158 -7.81 -7.67 10.66
N HIS A 159 -7.73 -6.92 9.57
CA HIS A 159 -6.51 -6.19 9.17
C HIS A 159 -6.87 -4.82 8.58
N GLY A 160 -5.87 -3.98 8.34
CA GLY A 160 -6.08 -2.65 7.75
C GLY A 160 -6.73 -1.65 8.69
N MET A 161 -6.59 -1.84 10.02
CA MET A 161 -7.27 -1.04 11.04
C MET A 161 -6.49 0.20 11.48
N PHE A 162 -5.72 0.81 10.60
CA PHE A 162 -4.87 1.96 10.93
C PHE A 162 -5.68 3.15 11.47
N ASP A 163 -6.72 3.55 10.77
CA ASP A 163 -7.61 4.66 11.10
C ASP A 163 -8.36 4.46 12.42
N ARG A 164 -8.71 3.23 12.73
CA ARG A 164 -9.41 2.90 13.98
C ARG A 164 -8.51 2.99 15.22
N VAL A 165 -7.19 2.88 15.04
CA VAL A 165 -6.22 2.96 16.15
C VAL A 165 -5.75 4.39 16.36
N TRP A 166 -5.39 5.11 15.30
CA TRP A 166 -4.80 6.45 15.41
C TRP A 166 -5.72 7.59 14.96
N GLY A 167 -6.95 7.30 14.53
CA GLY A 167 -7.96 8.31 14.16
C GLY A 167 -7.66 9.05 12.85
N GLU A 168 -6.72 8.57 12.06
CA GLU A 168 -6.34 9.16 10.77
C GLU A 168 -6.15 8.09 9.69
N ALA A 169 -6.36 8.47 8.43
CA ALA A 169 -6.12 7.57 7.33
C ALA A 169 -4.61 7.31 7.14
N ILE A 170 -4.27 6.07 6.77
CA ILE A 170 -2.89 5.71 6.46
C ILE A 170 -2.39 6.53 5.26
N HIS A 171 -1.19 7.12 5.39
CA HIS A 171 -0.52 7.82 4.30
C HIS A 171 0.28 6.83 3.43
N PRO A 172 0.42 7.06 2.10
CA PRO A 172 1.19 6.16 1.23
C PRO A 172 2.62 5.87 1.69
N SER A 173 3.29 6.81 2.37
CA SER A 173 4.63 6.59 2.95
C SER A 173 4.63 5.57 4.09
N GLN A 174 3.48 5.30 4.68
CA GLN A 174 3.28 4.36 5.79
C GLN A 174 2.85 2.97 5.31
N ASN A 175 2.74 2.75 3.99
CA ASN A 175 2.25 1.50 3.41
C ASN A 175 3.10 0.26 3.72
N ARG A 176 4.29 0.44 4.28
CA ARG A 176 5.17 -0.65 4.74
C ARG A 176 5.01 -0.95 6.21
N PHE A 177 4.35 -0.07 6.96
CA PHE A 177 4.17 -0.23 8.38
C PHE A 177 3.10 -1.28 8.70
N LEU A 178 3.46 -2.23 9.55
CA LEU A 178 2.59 -3.29 10.02
C LEU A 178 2.69 -3.44 11.53
N VAL A 179 1.56 -3.60 12.18
CA VAL A 179 1.43 -4.00 13.57
C VAL A 179 0.68 -5.31 13.62
N GLN A 180 1.31 -6.37 14.11
CA GLN A 180 0.65 -7.64 14.38
C GLN A 180 0.36 -7.76 15.87
N VAL A 181 -0.90 -8.02 16.20
CA VAL A 181 -1.34 -8.27 17.57
C VAL A 181 -2.10 -9.58 17.62
N ASP A 182 -1.61 -10.52 18.42
CA ASP A 182 -2.27 -11.79 18.67
C ASP A 182 -2.77 -11.84 20.13
N LEU A 183 -4.07 -12.05 20.29
CA LEU A 183 -4.74 -12.19 21.56
C LEU A 183 -4.80 -13.66 21.93
N ILE A 184 -4.17 -14.06 23.01
CA ILE A 184 -4.03 -15.46 23.41
C ILE A 184 -4.81 -15.67 24.71
N SER A 185 -5.85 -16.48 24.65
CA SER A 185 -6.62 -16.93 25.80
C SER A 185 -7.45 -18.16 25.45
N ASP A 186 -7.57 -19.08 26.39
CA ASP A 186 -8.52 -20.21 26.32
C ASP A 186 -9.92 -19.82 26.79
N ASP A 187 -10.05 -18.68 27.50
CA ASP A 187 -11.33 -18.14 27.92
C ASP A 187 -11.91 -17.19 26.85
N PRO A 188 -13.00 -17.60 26.19
CA PRO A 188 -13.67 -16.73 25.21
C PRO A 188 -14.19 -15.41 25.81
N ALA A 189 -14.45 -15.36 27.13
CA ALA A 189 -14.92 -14.15 27.78
C ALA A 189 -13.82 -13.09 27.89
N ALA A 190 -12.56 -13.48 27.89
CA ALA A 190 -11.42 -12.55 27.91
C ALA A 190 -11.18 -11.87 26.54
N LEU A 191 -11.66 -12.48 25.46
CA LEU A 191 -11.41 -12.06 24.09
C LEU A 191 -12.52 -11.15 23.55
N PRO A 192 -12.21 -10.12 22.72
CA PRO A 192 -13.23 -9.34 22.04
C PRO A 192 -14.12 -10.21 21.15
N ALA A 193 -15.42 -9.96 21.15
CA ALA A 193 -16.38 -10.71 20.35
C ALA A 193 -16.13 -10.48 18.84
N THR A 194 -16.19 -11.56 18.08
CA THR A 194 -16.13 -11.52 16.61
C THR A 194 -17.53 -11.62 16.02
N LYS A 195 -17.73 -11.07 14.80
CA LYS A 195 -18.94 -11.32 14.03
C LYS A 195 -19.05 -12.82 13.67
N ASN A 196 -20.26 -13.28 13.32
CA ASN A 196 -20.50 -14.68 12.98
C ASN A 196 -19.62 -15.21 11.85
N THR A 197 -19.25 -14.34 10.90
CA THR A 197 -18.33 -14.67 9.81
C THR A 197 -16.87 -14.84 10.27
N LYS A 198 -16.55 -14.37 11.49
CA LYS A 198 -15.20 -14.34 12.08
C LYS A 198 -14.14 -13.66 11.18
N THR A 199 -14.60 -12.67 10.39
CA THR A 199 -13.75 -11.84 9.51
C THR A 199 -13.63 -10.40 10.02
N SER A 200 -14.24 -10.09 11.14
CA SER A 200 -14.14 -8.81 11.84
C SER A 200 -14.64 -8.92 13.28
N PHE A 201 -14.28 -7.95 14.10
CA PHE A 201 -14.76 -7.81 15.46
C PHE A 201 -16.14 -7.13 15.55
N CYS A 202 -16.85 -7.33 16.66
CA CYS A 202 -18.05 -6.58 16.98
C CYS A 202 -17.65 -5.20 17.50
N GLU A 203 -17.97 -4.15 16.75
CA GLU A 203 -17.57 -2.77 17.08
C GLU A 203 -18.14 -2.25 18.40
N ALA A 204 -19.28 -2.77 18.81
CA ALA A 204 -19.91 -2.43 20.08
C ALA A 204 -19.25 -3.08 21.31
N ASP A 205 -18.30 -4.01 21.11
CA ASP A 205 -17.64 -4.69 22.22
C ASP A 205 -16.63 -3.75 22.92
N PRO A 206 -16.81 -3.46 24.22
CA PRO A 206 -15.90 -2.57 24.94
C PRO A 206 -14.46 -3.11 25.02
N ARG A 207 -14.27 -4.44 24.96
CA ARG A 207 -12.93 -5.06 24.95
C ARG A 207 -12.17 -4.74 23.68
N LEU A 208 -12.85 -4.60 22.53
CA LEU A 208 -12.22 -4.13 21.29
C LEU A 208 -11.74 -2.69 21.44
N LYS A 209 -12.57 -1.81 22.00
CA LYS A 209 -12.18 -0.42 22.26
C LYS A 209 -10.97 -0.33 23.17
N ASN A 210 -10.94 -1.14 24.23
CA ASN A 210 -9.82 -1.20 25.17
C ASN A 210 -8.55 -1.70 24.45
N LEU A 211 -8.67 -2.70 23.56
CA LEU A 211 -7.56 -3.20 22.74
C LEU A 211 -7.00 -2.13 21.81
N LEU A 212 -7.85 -1.41 21.08
CA LEU A 212 -7.40 -0.34 20.18
C LEU A 212 -6.67 0.78 20.94
N SER A 213 -7.21 1.15 22.12
CA SER A 213 -6.55 2.12 23.02
C SER A 213 -5.22 1.60 23.56
N TRP A 214 -5.14 0.32 23.88
CA TRP A 214 -3.89 -0.31 24.29
C TRP A 214 -2.85 -0.24 23.16
N ILE A 215 -3.22 -0.62 21.93
CA ILE A 215 -2.33 -0.55 20.78
C ILE A 215 -1.82 0.88 20.57
N ALA A 216 -2.70 1.88 20.58
CA ALA A 216 -2.33 3.28 20.42
C ALA A 216 -1.37 3.78 21.50
N SER A 217 -1.41 3.21 22.70
CA SER A 217 -0.53 3.57 23.82
C SER A 217 0.83 2.91 23.75
N TYR A 218 0.91 1.68 23.23
CA TYR A 218 2.15 0.90 23.16
C TYR A 218 2.88 1.05 21.84
N VAL A 219 2.15 1.26 20.75
CA VAL A 219 2.71 1.38 19.40
C VAL A 219 2.57 2.82 18.92
N PRO A 220 3.67 3.55 18.75
CA PRO A 220 3.62 4.91 18.22
C PRO A 220 3.10 4.88 16.78
N ALA A 221 2.25 5.85 16.43
CA ALA A 221 1.89 6.06 15.03
C ALA A 221 3.18 6.26 14.21
N PRO A 222 3.33 5.58 13.07
CA PRO A 222 4.51 5.76 12.24
C PRO A 222 4.53 7.20 11.73
N ALA A 223 5.70 7.82 11.74
CA ALA A 223 5.86 9.15 11.17
C ALA A 223 5.42 9.14 9.69
N LYS A 224 4.65 10.13 9.32
CA LYS A 224 4.40 10.38 7.89
C LYS A 224 5.74 10.83 7.31
N ASP A 225 6.31 10.04 6.42
CA ASP A 225 7.41 10.53 5.61
C ASP A 225 6.82 11.59 4.65
N VAL A 226 6.82 12.82 5.11
CA VAL A 226 6.35 13.98 4.35
C VAL A 226 7.32 14.27 3.22
N ASP A 227 8.56 13.79 3.34
CA ASP A 227 9.57 13.89 2.31
C ASP A 227 9.45 12.72 1.32
N SER A 228 8.44 12.81 0.43
CA SER A 228 8.44 11.96 -0.76
C SER A 228 9.80 12.09 -1.48
N MET A 229 10.21 11.04 -2.21
CA MET A 229 11.44 11.13 -3.02
C MET A 229 11.44 12.38 -3.91
N GLU A 230 10.26 12.75 -4.43
CA GLU A 230 10.05 13.96 -5.22
C GLU A 230 10.37 15.22 -4.42
N LEU A 231 9.88 15.32 -3.18
CA LEU A 231 10.15 16.45 -2.32
C LEU A 231 11.64 16.56 -1.94
N ARG A 232 12.33 15.43 -1.74
CA ARG A 232 13.80 15.42 -1.51
C ARG A 232 14.55 15.97 -2.71
N TYR A 233 14.17 15.54 -3.92
CA TYR A 233 14.74 16.07 -5.17
C TYR A 233 14.48 17.58 -5.31
N VAL A 234 13.25 18.02 -5.00
CA VAL A 234 12.89 19.46 -5.06
C VAL A 234 13.68 20.26 -4.02
N LYS A 235 13.90 19.74 -2.80
CA LYS A 235 14.72 20.40 -1.78
C LYS A 235 16.17 20.59 -2.23
N GLU A 236 16.78 19.58 -2.82
CA GLU A 236 18.15 19.66 -3.36
C GLU A 236 18.25 20.66 -4.53
N LEU A 237 17.26 20.62 -5.43
CA LEU A 237 17.19 21.59 -6.53
C LEU A 237 17.01 23.00 -5.99
N THR A 238 16.16 23.21 -4.99
CA THR A 238 15.95 24.49 -4.32
C THR A 238 17.28 25.04 -3.76
N ALA A 239 17.97 24.23 -2.96
CA ALA A 239 19.26 24.63 -2.38
C ALA A 239 20.30 24.98 -3.46
N LYS A 240 20.31 24.24 -4.58
CA LYS A 240 21.17 24.56 -5.72
C LYS A 240 20.81 25.92 -6.35
N ARG A 241 19.52 26.23 -6.52
CA ARG A 241 19.06 27.51 -7.10
C ARG A 241 19.24 28.68 -6.12
N GLU A 242 19.11 28.47 -4.83
CA GLU A 242 19.41 29.48 -3.81
C GLU A 242 20.90 29.87 -3.79
N ASN A 243 21.79 28.97 -4.17
CA ASN A 243 23.24 29.24 -4.30
C ASN A 243 23.62 29.82 -5.67
N ASP A 244 22.69 29.98 -6.61
CA ASP A 244 22.95 30.61 -7.91
C ASP A 244 22.96 32.14 -7.75
N PRO A 245 24.09 32.83 -8.02
CA PRO A 245 24.19 34.27 -7.81
C PRO A 245 23.27 35.10 -8.72
N THR A 246 22.72 34.50 -9.78
CA THR A 246 21.77 35.16 -10.69
C THR A 246 20.32 34.99 -10.25
N ALA A 247 20.05 34.11 -9.29
CA ALA A 247 18.69 33.90 -8.76
C ALA A 247 18.36 34.96 -7.70
N LEU A 248 17.39 35.81 -8.02
CA LEU A 248 16.90 36.86 -7.12
C LEU A 248 15.81 36.35 -6.17
N ARG A 249 15.09 35.34 -6.59
CA ARG A 249 13.99 34.75 -5.81
C ARG A 249 13.89 33.26 -6.10
N VAL A 250 13.86 32.47 -5.03
CA VAL A 250 13.59 31.02 -5.08
C VAL A 250 12.45 30.73 -4.13
N SER A 251 11.39 30.10 -4.62
CA SER A 251 10.20 29.81 -3.81
C SER A 251 9.65 28.42 -4.14
N ARG A 252 9.50 27.57 -3.14
CA ARG A 252 8.79 26.27 -3.28
C ARG A 252 7.29 26.49 -3.09
N GLU A 253 6.51 25.63 -3.75
CA GLU A 253 5.04 25.66 -3.65
C GLU A 253 4.46 27.06 -3.95
N GLU A 254 5.00 27.73 -4.94
CA GLU A 254 4.50 29.05 -5.35
C GLU A 254 3.08 28.94 -5.88
N PRO A 255 2.12 29.68 -5.30
CA PRO A 255 0.73 29.60 -5.71
C PRO A 255 0.52 30.28 -7.08
N VAL A 256 -0.31 29.61 -7.90
CA VAL A 256 -0.77 30.10 -9.21
C VAL A 256 -2.29 30.15 -9.26
N PHE A 257 -2.87 30.87 -10.21
CA PHE A 257 -4.31 31.16 -10.31
C PHE A 257 -4.88 31.88 -9.08
N GLN A 258 -4.08 32.71 -8.42
CA GLN A 258 -4.50 33.41 -7.23
C GLN A 258 -5.69 34.34 -7.48
N LYS A 259 -5.75 34.96 -8.67
CA LYS A 259 -6.86 35.85 -9.05
C LYS A 259 -8.23 35.19 -9.08
N ILE A 260 -8.28 33.90 -9.33
CA ILE A 260 -9.54 33.13 -9.37
C ILE A 260 -9.72 32.22 -8.15
N GLY A 261 -8.79 32.26 -7.19
CA GLY A 261 -8.88 31.48 -5.94
C GLY A 261 -8.64 29.98 -6.08
N LEU A 262 -8.07 29.53 -7.19
CA LEU A 262 -7.71 28.13 -7.36
C LEU A 262 -6.47 27.78 -6.52
N LYS A 263 -6.54 26.71 -5.73
CA LYS A 263 -5.43 26.25 -4.89
C LYS A 263 -4.49 25.32 -5.69
N ALA A 264 -3.76 25.90 -6.63
CA ALA A 264 -2.72 25.22 -7.38
C ALA A 264 -1.35 25.86 -7.07
N LYS A 265 -0.30 25.04 -7.05
CA LYS A 265 1.06 25.48 -6.71
C LYS A 265 2.05 24.79 -7.62
N VAL A 266 3.10 25.52 -8.06
CA VAL A 266 4.25 24.93 -8.73
C VAL A 266 5.25 24.42 -7.69
N ASP A 267 5.97 23.36 -7.99
CA ASP A 267 6.93 22.76 -7.04
C ASP A 267 8.07 23.71 -6.72
N LEU A 268 8.59 24.44 -7.74
CA LEU A 268 9.65 25.41 -7.56
C LEU A 268 9.50 26.57 -8.56
N PHE A 269 9.58 27.79 -8.06
CA PHE A 269 9.62 29.04 -8.81
C PHE A 269 10.97 29.70 -8.60
N VAL A 270 11.64 30.11 -9.70
CA VAL A 270 12.92 30.80 -9.66
C VAL A 270 12.85 32.06 -10.53
N GLY A 271 12.94 33.21 -9.90
CA GLY A 271 13.11 34.47 -10.56
C GLY A 271 14.60 34.85 -10.66
N TYR A 272 15.14 34.83 -11.86
CA TYR A 272 16.50 35.28 -12.16
C TYR A 272 16.52 36.79 -12.52
N ILE A 273 17.70 37.33 -12.73
CA ILE A 273 17.88 38.71 -13.14
C ILE A 273 17.18 39.00 -14.48
N ASP A 274 17.22 38.04 -15.39
CA ASP A 274 16.83 38.17 -16.80
C ASP A 274 15.63 37.30 -17.21
N ARG A 275 15.19 36.37 -16.36
CA ARG A 275 14.11 35.42 -16.68
C ARG A 275 13.42 34.87 -15.46
N VAL A 276 12.25 34.29 -15.67
CA VAL A 276 11.50 33.50 -14.70
C VAL A 276 11.39 32.05 -15.16
N THR A 277 11.80 31.12 -14.31
CA THR A 277 11.70 29.70 -14.57
C THR A 277 10.83 29.03 -13.52
N ILE A 278 9.91 28.16 -13.94
CA ILE A 278 9.14 27.30 -13.02
C ILE A 278 9.51 25.83 -13.27
N TYR A 279 9.38 25.02 -12.22
CA TYR A 279 9.69 23.58 -12.26
C TYR A 279 8.50 22.80 -11.76
N GLU A 280 8.16 21.72 -12.48
CA GLU A 280 7.34 20.63 -12.03
C GLU A 280 8.19 19.39 -11.91
N ALA A 281 8.19 18.75 -10.77
CA ALA A 281 9.08 17.65 -10.42
C ALA A 281 8.34 16.31 -10.45
N LYS A 282 9.05 15.27 -10.89
CA LYS A 282 8.59 13.89 -10.77
C LYS A 282 9.78 13.01 -10.37
N ALA A 283 9.60 12.18 -9.35
CA ALA A 283 10.65 11.29 -8.88
C ALA A 283 11.03 10.20 -9.92
N GLY A 284 10.09 9.76 -10.74
CA GLY A 284 10.23 8.65 -11.67
C GLY A 284 10.14 9.03 -13.14
N LYS A 285 9.38 8.23 -13.90
CA LYS A 285 9.12 8.45 -15.33
C LYS A 285 7.92 9.40 -15.51
N THR A 286 8.03 10.37 -16.40
CA THR A 286 6.94 11.30 -16.73
C THR A 286 5.89 10.69 -17.65
N LYS A 287 4.69 11.26 -17.56
CA LYS A 287 3.53 10.98 -18.41
C LYS A 287 3.08 12.26 -19.11
N ALA A 288 2.28 12.12 -20.16
CA ALA A 288 1.70 13.27 -20.87
C ALA A 288 0.95 14.24 -19.94
N LEU A 289 0.25 13.70 -18.94
CA LEU A 289 -0.49 14.50 -17.97
C LEU A 289 0.39 15.43 -17.15
N ASP A 290 1.63 15.03 -16.83
CA ASP A 290 2.57 15.86 -16.06
C ASP A 290 2.98 17.12 -16.86
N LEU A 291 3.11 16.99 -18.18
CA LEU A 291 3.40 18.13 -19.04
C LEU A 291 2.19 19.07 -19.21
N TYR A 292 0.98 18.51 -19.26
CA TYR A 292 -0.24 19.34 -19.21
C TYR A 292 -0.44 20.04 -17.86
N GLN A 293 -0.02 19.40 -16.76
CA GLN A 293 0.00 20.05 -15.45
C GLN A 293 0.96 21.24 -15.43
N LEU A 294 2.16 21.07 -15.97
CA LEU A 294 3.12 22.18 -16.10
C LEU A 294 2.58 23.30 -16.99
N ARG A 295 1.91 22.97 -18.11
CA ARG A 295 1.22 23.95 -18.95
C ARG A 295 0.17 24.73 -18.16
N MET A 296 -0.67 24.04 -17.40
CA MET A 296 -1.66 24.67 -16.53
C MET A 296 -1.00 25.69 -15.58
N TYR A 297 0.17 25.39 -15.06
CA TYR A 297 0.88 26.32 -14.18
C TYR A 297 1.40 27.56 -14.92
N VAL A 298 1.91 27.42 -16.15
CA VAL A 298 2.30 28.57 -17.00
C VAL A 298 1.09 29.45 -17.26
N ASP A 299 -0.05 28.86 -17.61
CA ASP A 299 -1.30 29.60 -17.84
C ASP A 299 -1.76 30.34 -16.59
N GLY A 300 -1.65 29.70 -15.41
CA GLY A 300 -1.97 30.29 -14.13
C GLY A 300 -1.06 31.46 -13.78
N CYS A 301 0.23 31.33 -14.00
CA CYS A 301 1.20 32.40 -13.83
C CYS A 301 0.90 33.59 -14.77
N ALA A 302 0.59 33.33 -16.03
CA ALA A 302 0.22 34.36 -17.00
C ALA A 302 -1.03 35.13 -16.57
N LEU A 303 -2.07 34.43 -16.11
CA LEU A 303 -3.30 35.04 -15.58
C LEU A 303 -3.06 35.87 -14.31
N ASP A 304 -2.11 35.47 -13.48
CA ASP A 304 -1.71 36.23 -12.27
C ASP A 304 -0.75 37.37 -12.56
N ASN A 305 -0.44 37.67 -13.82
CA ASN A 305 0.56 38.65 -14.26
C ASN A 305 1.99 38.34 -13.76
N LYS A 306 2.31 37.05 -13.63
CA LYS A 306 3.65 36.56 -13.32
C LYS A 306 4.19 35.81 -14.54
N PRO A 307 4.67 36.48 -15.57
CA PRO A 307 5.09 35.85 -16.81
C PRO A 307 6.25 34.85 -16.58
N VAL A 308 6.17 33.70 -17.23
CA VAL A 308 7.16 32.61 -17.16
C VAL A 308 7.93 32.57 -18.49
N ASP A 309 9.24 32.58 -18.46
CA ASP A 309 10.09 32.53 -19.64
C ASP A 309 10.51 31.10 -19.99
N GLU A 310 10.61 30.24 -18.99
CA GLU A 310 10.92 28.81 -19.16
C GLU A 310 10.13 27.98 -18.14
N ALA A 311 9.57 26.86 -18.59
CA ALA A 311 8.91 25.90 -17.71
C ALA A 311 9.56 24.52 -17.87
N VAL A 312 10.08 23.99 -16.77
CA VAL A 312 10.88 22.78 -16.75
C VAL A 312 10.12 21.62 -16.11
N LEU A 313 9.87 20.55 -16.87
CA LEU A 313 9.46 19.28 -16.31
C LEU A 313 10.71 18.46 -16.00
N ILE A 314 10.99 18.27 -14.71
CA ILE A 314 12.20 17.56 -14.28
C ILE A 314 11.83 16.18 -13.71
N ALA A 315 12.54 15.13 -14.13
CA ALA A 315 12.25 13.77 -13.73
C ALA A 315 13.47 12.86 -13.86
N LYS A 316 13.34 11.59 -13.45
CA LYS A 316 14.38 10.58 -13.71
C LYS A 316 14.46 10.19 -15.20
N HIS A 317 13.29 10.10 -15.86
CA HIS A 317 13.19 9.71 -17.27
C HIS A 317 12.01 10.38 -17.96
N HIS A 318 12.16 10.71 -19.23
CA HIS A 318 11.10 11.19 -20.12
C HIS A 318 10.84 10.16 -21.23
N SER A 319 9.57 9.80 -21.46
CA SER A 319 9.21 8.92 -22.58
C SER A 319 9.26 9.66 -23.92
N ALA A 320 9.30 8.90 -25.03
CA ALA A 320 9.29 9.47 -26.36
C ALA A 320 8.03 10.32 -26.61
N GLU A 321 6.87 9.85 -26.16
CA GLU A 321 5.60 10.54 -26.30
C GLU A 321 5.59 11.90 -25.57
N VAL A 322 6.24 11.99 -24.40
CA VAL A 322 6.35 13.26 -23.67
C VAL A 322 7.27 14.23 -24.40
N LYS A 323 8.32 13.73 -25.04
CA LYS A 323 9.22 14.56 -25.88
C LYS A 323 8.50 15.13 -27.09
N GLU A 324 7.75 14.30 -27.83
CA GLU A 324 6.94 14.76 -28.96
C GLU A 324 5.86 15.76 -28.51
N LEU A 325 5.17 15.47 -27.40
CA LEU A 325 4.16 16.38 -26.86
C LEU A 325 4.77 17.74 -26.48
N ARG A 326 5.97 17.77 -25.86
CA ARG A 326 6.69 19.01 -25.58
C ARG A 326 6.93 19.82 -26.85
N ASP A 327 7.37 19.17 -27.93
CA ASP A 327 7.65 19.85 -29.21
C ASP A 327 6.36 20.44 -29.80
N ILE A 328 5.24 19.72 -29.73
CA ILE A 328 3.93 20.21 -30.14
C ILE A 328 3.51 21.40 -29.28
N LEU A 329 3.59 21.30 -27.96
CA LEU A 329 3.16 22.38 -27.07
C LEU A 329 3.99 23.65 -27.24
N ASN A 330 5.27 23.54 -27.55
CA ASN A 330 6.15 24.67 -27.82
C ASN A 330 5.81 25.42 -29.14
N THR A 331 4.90 24.87 -29.98
CA THR A 331 4.37 25.61 -31.13
C THR A 331 3.15 26.48 -30.77
N LEU A 332 2.62 26.37 -29.58
CA LEU A 332 1.44 27.07 -29.10
C LEU A 332 1.85 28.30 -28.27
N THR A 333 0.86 29.13 -27.94
CA THR A 333 1.02 30.33 -27.11
C THR A 333 0.24 30.23 -25.83
N ALA A 334 0.80 30.83 -24.76
CA ALA A 334 0.15 31.02 -23.47
C ALA A 334 -0.93 32.10 -23.53
N PRO A 335 -1.80 32.21 -22.50
CA PRO A 335 -2.88 33.24 -22.47
C PRO A 335 -2.41 34.68 -22.58
N ASP A 336 -1.17 34.99 -22.24
CA ASP A 336 -0.54 36.30 -22.39
C ASP A 336 0.04 36.56 -23.79
N GLY A 337 -0.13 35.63 -24.72
CA GLY A 337 0.33 35.71 -26.11
C GLY A 337 1.78 35.31 -26.33
N ARG A 338 2.55 34.94 -25.31
CA ARG A 338 3.92 34.47 -25.44
C ARG A 338 3.96 33.01 -25.86
N PRO A 339 4.94 32.56 -26.65
CA PRO A 339 5.11 31.15 -26.96
C PRO A 339 5.41 30.38 -25.68
N TYR A 340 4.89 29.16 -25.58
CA TYR A 340 5.35 28.26 -24.54
C TYR A 340 6.82 27.88 -24.77
N ASN A 341 7.54 27.74 -23.66
CA ASN A 341 8.92 27.29 -23.66
C ASN A 341 9.09 26.18 -22.61
N PHE A 342 8.63 24.98 -22.97
CA PHE A 342 8.77 23.80 -22.11
C PHE A 342 10.11 23.13 -22.36
N ARG A 343 10.86 22.88 -21.29
CA ARG A 343 12.09 22.09 -21.29
C ARG A 343 11.88 20.81 -20.47
N LEU A 344 12.40 19.72 -20.98
CA LEU A 344 12.52 18.47 -20.23
C LEU A 344 13.94 18.35 -19.69
N ALA A 345 14.07 18.07 -18.40
CA ALA A 345 15.35 17.88 -17.74
C ALA A 345 15.35 16.61 -16.92
N THR A 346 16.50 16.00 -16.76
CA THR A 346 16.66 14.91 -15.80
C THR A 346 17.35 15.39 -14.54
N TRP A 347 17.14 14.67 -13.43
CA TRP A 347 17.83 14.97 -12.17
C TRP A 347 19.34 14.90 -12.31
N ASP A 348 19.84 13.96 -13.12
CA ASP A 348 21.27 13.80 -13.39
C ASP A 348 21.84 14.99 -14.18
N GLU A 349 21.12 15.50 -15.21
CA GLU A 349 21.51 16.70 -15.95
C GLU A 349 21.57 17.94 -15.05
N GLU A 350 20.67 18.00 -14.06
CA GLU A 350 20.70 19.06 -13.05
C GLU A 350 21.72 18.80 -11.93
N GLY A 351 22.46 17.69 -11.98
CA GLY A 351 23.47 17.32 -10.97
C GLY A 351 22.88 17.02 -9.60
N ILE A 352 21.62 16.60 -9.56
CA ILE A 352 20.91 16.25 -8.33
C ILE A 352 20.98 14.73 -8.16
N VAL A 353 21.77 14.27 -7.20
CA VAL A 353 21.95 12.85 -6.86
C VAL A 353 21.50 12.62 -5.44
N ILE A 354 20.31 12.02 -5.26
CA ILE A 354 19.88 11.57 -3.93
C ILE A 354 20.45 10.18 -3.70
N ARG A 355 21.38 10.08 -2.78
CA ARG A 355 21.84 8.80 -2.27
C ARG A 355 20.67 8.17 -1.52
N GLN A 356 20.25 6.97 -1.95
CA GLN A 356 19.36 6.17 -1.12
C GLN A 356 20.09 5.98 0.23
N SER A 357 19.48 6.43 1.31
CA SER A 357 19.93 6.06 2.64
C SER A 357 19.90 4.53 2.71
N ALA A 358 21.07 3.96 2.96
CA ALA A 358 21.29 2.52 3.09
C ALA A 358 20.42 1.93 4.18
#